data_c378c84e6a9bcc9f9c558c13b0e396c1
#
_entry.id   c378c84e6a9bcc9f9c558c13b0e396c1
#
_cell.length_a   1.000
_cell.length_b   1.000
_cell.length_c   1.000
_cell.angle_alpha   90.00
_cell.angle_beta   90.00
_cell.angle_gamma   90.00
#
_symmetry.space_group_name_H-M   'P 1'
#
loop_
_entity.id
_entity.type
_entity.pdbx_description
1 polymer ?
#
loop_
_entity_poly.entity_id
_entity_poly.type
_entity_poly.pdbx_seq_one_letter_code
_entity_poly.pdbx_strand_id
1 'polypeptide(L)'
;MKRVKLFILFFMLGVMAQAAVFTPTTLPNPKAKDSNNYVCNPDEIVATNEVMFLNRLARQLEDSTQVELCVVAVNSIGEMEAFDFCYEVFQRWGIGKKGKNTGVLLFLAVESRDIRIMTGGGIEGILTDAVCNEIIQKTMISPLRNADYSDAMALGALRIYEICTDGAAPEELRQMTSATNRYHYADESEENGWLELFYFVGIPCLIFTLIIALLLMPKKCPKCGKRSLRKTNEQIINRATTRKEGLGVRTYYCKHCGYQEQKTYIIPKEVPTVIITGGGSRGGFGGGSFGGGFGGGSTFGGGAGGKF
;
A
#
# COMPACT_ATOMS: atom_id res chain seq x y z
N MET A 1 8.30 -51.41 5.66
CA MET A 1 8.85 -51.06 4.35
C MET A 1 7.88 -50.26 3.45
N LYS A 2 6.56 -50.56 3.41
CA LYS A 2 5.58 -49.78 2.57
C LYS A 2 5.40 -48.33 3.03
N ARG A 3 5.44 -48.03 4.32
CA ARG A 3 5.27 -46.65 4.87
C ARG A 3 6.48 -45.76 4.61
N VAL A 4 7.69 -46.29 4.55
CA VAL A 4 8.92 -45.53 4.23
C VAL A 4 8.96 -45.18 2.74
N LYS A 5 8.50 -46.06 1.86
CA LYS A 5 8.40 -45.77 0.42
C LYS A 5 7.37 -44.67 0.11
N LEU A 6 6.28 -44.57 0.90
CA LEU A 6 5.27 -43.52 0.76
C LEU A 6 5.82 -42.17 1.22
N PHE A 7 6.66 -42.13 2.26
CA PHE A 7 7.30 -40.92 2.75
C PHE A 7 8.36 -40.36 1.77
N ILE A 8 9.13 -41.26 1.14
CA ILE A 8 10.12 -40.91 0.11
C ILE A 8 9.43 -40.40 -1.14
N LEU A 9 8.26 -40.96 -1.52
CA LEU A 9 7.47 -40.49 -2.65
C LEU A 9 6.88 -39.12 -2.39
N PHE A 10 6.46 -38.81 -1.16
CA PHE A 10 5.94 -37.48 -0.78
C PHE A 10 7.07 -36.43 -0.71
N PHE A 11 8.29 -36.83 -0.35
CA PHE A 11 9.46 -35.92 -0.33
C PHE A 11 10.01 -35.62 -1.73
N MET A 12 9.81 -36.54 -2.70
CA MET A 12 10.22 -36.32 -4.10
C MET A 12 9.23 -35.43 -4.90
N LEU A 13 8.01 -35.17 -4.40
CA LEU A 13 7.04 -34.28 -5.05
C LEU A 13 7.23 -32.79 -4.70
N GLY A 14 8.17 -32.48 -3.81
CA GLY A 14 8.61 -31.11 -3.54
C GLY A 14 9.61 -30.61 -4.58
N VAL A 15 9.36 -30.80 -5.87
CA VAL A 15 10.08 -30.06 -6.91
C VAL A 15 9.69 -28.60 -6.74
N MET A 16 10.56 -27.82 -6.10
CA MET A 16 10.48 -26.37 -6.09
C MET A 16 10.40 -25.93 -7.54
N ALA A 17 9.23 -25.48 -7.98
CA ALA A 17 9.11 -24.72 -9.22
C ALA A 17 9.93 -23.45 -8.99
N GLN A 18 11.19 -23.45 -9.41
CA GLN A 18 11.98 -22.22 -9.45
C GLN A 18 11.33 -21.34 -10.49
N ALA A 19 10.87 -20.14 -10.07
CA ALA A 19 10.41 -19.15 -11.00
C ALA A 19 11.51 -18.89 -12.04
N ALA A 20 11.13 -18.86 -13.31
CA ALA A 20 12.10 -18.60 -14.37
C ALA A 20 12.62 -17.17 -14.22
N VAL A 21 13.94 -17.02 -14.23
CA VAL A 21 14.58 -15.71 -14.25
C VAL A 21 14.74 -15.30 -15.73
N PHE A 22 14.13 -14.20 -16.10
CA PHE A 22 14.23 -13.68 -17.46
C PHE A 22 15.32 -12.62 -17.56
N THR A 23 16.00 -12.65 -18.69
CA THR A 23 16.91 -11.58 -19.13
C THR A 23 16.32 -10.94 -20.40
N PRO A 24 16.75 -9.74 -20.79
CA PRO A 24 16.28 -9.11 -22.03
C PRO A 24 16.51 -9.98 -23.30
N THR A 25 17.44 -10.94 -23.22
CA THR A 25 17.76 -11.86 -24.32
C THR A 25 16.89 -13.11 -24.32
N THR A 26 16.47 -13.60 -23.15
CA THR A 26 15.67 -14.83 -23.00
C THR A 26 14.17 -14.56 -23.00
N LEU A 27 13.78 -13.30 -22.75
CA LEU A 27 12.38 -12.90 -22.73
C LEU A 27 11.77 -13.05 -24.15
N PRO A 28 10.64 -13.78 -24.28
CA PRO A 28 10.03 -14.00 -25.59
C PRO A 28 9.36 -12.72 -26.10
N ASN A 29 9.78 -12.26 -27.31
CA ASN A 29 9.11 -11.13 -27.95
C ASN A 29 7.70 -11.55 -28.41
N PRO A 30 6.64 -10.91 -27.93
CA PRO A 30 5.27 -11.30 -28.25
C PRO A 30 4.94 -11.17 -29.74
N LYS A 31 5.48 -10.15 -30.42
CA LYS A 31 5.25 -9.93 -31.87
C LYS A 31 6.08 -10.84 -32.77
N ALA A 32 7.03 -11.60 -32.24
CA ALA A 32 7.87 -12.48 -33.11
C ALA A 32 7.08 -13.61 -33.78
N LYS A 33 6.00 -14.09 -33.14
CA LYS A 33 5.15 -15.16 -33.68
C LYS A 33 3.82 -14.64 -34.25
N ASP A 34 3.28 -13.60 -33.65
CA ASP A 34 2.02 -12.98 -34.04
C ASP A 34 2.13 -11.46 -33.90
N SER A 35 2.01 -10.75 -35.02
CA SER A 35 2.09 -9.28 -35.05
C SER A 35 0.98 -8.59 -34.26
N ASN A 36 -0.10 -9.29 -33.94
CA ASN A 36 -1.22 -8.79 -33.12
C ASN A 36 -1.07 -9.07 -31.64
N ASN A 37 0.04 -9.68 -31.23
CA ASN A 37 0.32 -9.94 -29.82
C ASN A 37 1.24 -8.86 -29.25
N TYR A 38 0.76 -8.12 -28.26
CA TYR A 38 1.44 -7.02 -27.58
C TYR A 38 1.83 -7.37 -26.14
N VAL A 39 1.42 -8.55 -25.65
CA VAL A 39 1.57 -8.95 -24.25
C VAL A 39 2.58 -10.11 -24.12
N CYS A 40 3.63 -9.89 -23.37
CA CYS A 40 4.58 -10.91 -22.92
C CYS A 40 4.27 -11.27 -21.47
N ASN A 41 3.69 -12.45 -21.25
CA ASN A 41 3.24 -12.94 -19.95
C ASN A 41 3.64 -14.42 -19.77
N PRO A 42 4.96 -14.73 -19.78
CA PRO A 42 5.43 -16.12 -19.80
C PRO A 42 5.17 -16.90 -18.52
N ASP A 43 5.01 -16.20 -17.39
CA ASP A 43 4.74 -16.75 -16.06
C ASP A 43 3.25 -16.76 -15.70
N GLU A 44 2.37 -16.41 -16.66
CA GLU A 44 0.91 -16.38 -16.49
C GLU A 44 0.45 -15.50 -15.30
N ILE A 45 1.17 -14.40 -15.02
CA ILE A 45 0.87 -13.44 -13.95
C ILE A 45 -0.45 -12.72 -14.21
N VAL A 46 -0.64 -12.32 -15.48
CA VAL A 46 -1.87 -11.68 -15.96
C VAL A 46 -2.83 -12.75 -16.46
N ALA A 47 -4.06 -12.72 -15.99
CA ALA A 47 -5.09 -13.67 -16.38
C ALA A 47 -5.41 -13.61 -17.89
N THR A 48 -5.81 -14.74 -18.46
CA THR A 48 -6.01 -14.87 -19.92
C THR A 48 -7.04 -13.89 -20.48
N ASN A 49 -8.12 -13.61 -19.75
CA ASN A 49 -9.12 -12.61 -20.14
C ASN A 49 -8.52 -11.21 -20.23
N GLU A 50 -7.68 -10.83 -19.26
CA GLU A 50 -7.01 -9.53 -19.25
C GLU A 50 -5.90 -9.46 -20.33
N VAL A 51 -5.22 -10.56 -20.63
CA VAL A 51 -4.29 -10.62 -21.80
C VAL A 51 -5.03 -10.37 -23.11
N MET A 52 -6.24 -10.93 -23.29
CA MET A 52 -7.06 -10.66 -24.48
C MET A 52 -7.50 -9.19 -24.55
N PHE A 53 -7.92 -8.63 -23.41
CA PHE A 53 -8.24 -7.22 -23.32
C PHE A 53 -7.05 -6.33 -23.67
N LEU A 54 -5.88 -6.56 -23.07
CA LEU A 54 -4.65 -5.80 -23.28
C LEU A 54 -4.21 -5.83 -24.76
N ASN A 55 -4.28 -6.98 -25.39
CA ASN A 55 -3.97 -7.12 -26.82
C ASN A 55 -4.92 -6.31 -27.71
N ARG A 56 -6.23 -6.35 -27.42
CA ARG A 56 -7.23 -5.58 -28.16
C ARG A 56 -7.06 -4.09 -27.96
N LEU A 57 -6.82 -3.66 -26.73
CA LEU A 57 -6.57 -2.26 -26.37
C LEU A 57 -5.31 -1.73 -27.04
N ALA A 58 -4.18 -2.47 -26.97
CA ALA A 58 -2.92 -2.06 -27.58
C ALA A 58 -3.05 -1.95 -29.11
N ARG A 59 -3.78 -2.87 -29.73
CA ARG A 59 -4.07 -2.81 -31.17
C ARG A 59 -4.90 -1.58 -31.53
N GLN A 60 -5.98 -1.30 -30.82
CA GLN A 60 -6.81 -0.11 -31.09
C GLN A 60 -6.03 1.19 -30.86
N LEU A 61 -5.14 1.22 -29.86
CA LEU A 61 -4.25 2.35 -29.63
C LEU A 61 -3.30 2.55 -30.82
N GLU A 62 -2.68 1.47 -31.31
CA GLU A 62 -1.78 1.54 -32.45
C GLU A 62 -2.50 1.98 -33.72
N ASP A 63 -3.70 1.46 -33.99
CA ASP A 63 -4.52 1.79 -35.16
C ASP A 63 -4.98 3.25 -35.16
N SER A 64 -5.31 3.83 -33.98
CA SER A 64 -5.85 5.18 -33.87
C SER A 64 -4.79 6.28 -33.73
N THR A 65 -3.66 6.00 -33.05
CA THR A 65 -2.67 7.02 -32.68
C THR A 65 -1.26 6.72 -33.21
N GLN A 66 -1.04 5.50 -33.69
CA GLN A 66 0.29 4.97 -34.04
C GLN A 66 1.23 4.83 -32.82
N VAL A 67 0.70 4.87 -31.61
CA VAL A 67 1.41 4.55 -30.38
C VAL A 67 1.42 3.03 -30.21
N GLU A 68 2.59 2.45 -30.08
CA GLU A 68 2.76 1.01 -29.88
C GLU A 68 2.97 0.71 -28.40
N LEU A 69 1.93 0.17 -27.75
CA LEU A 69 1.99 -0.26 -26.36
C LEU A 69 2.41 -1.73 -26.28
N CYS A 70 3.51 -2.00 -25.61
CA CYS A 70 3.94 -3.35 -25.25
C CYS A 70 3.78 -3.57 -23.74
N VAL A 71 3.22 -4.72 -23.34
CA VAL A 71 3.01 -5.09 -21.95
C VAL A 71 3.86 -6.29 -21.60
N VAL A 72 4.61 -6.20 -20.51
CA VAL A 72 5.48 -7.28 -20.02
C VAL A 72 5.18 -7.53 -18.53
N ALA A 73 4.87 -8.77 -18.20
CA ALA A 73 4.70 -9.20 -16.81
C ALA A 73 5.53 -10.47 -16.59
N VAL A 74 6.49 -10.42 -15.65
CA VAL A 74 7.38 -11.51 -15.31
C VAL A 74 7.50 -11.67 -13.79
N ASN A 75 7.77 -12.89 -13.32
CA ASN A 75 8.03 -13.10 -11.91
C ASN A 75 9.38 -12.50 -11.51
N SER A 76 10.45 -12.81 -12.24
CA SER A 76 11.79 -12.43 -11.83
C SER A 76 12.65 -11.97 -13.00
N ILE A 77 13.41 -10.91 -12.77
CA ILE A 77 14.48 -10.41 -13.66
C ILE A 77 15.88 -10.62 -13.05
N GLY A 78 15.94 -11.40 -11.96
CA GLY A 78 17.18 -11.60 -11.19
C GLY A 78 17.64 -10.34 -10.48
N GLU A 79 18.94 -10.09 -10.51
CA GLU A 79 19.56 -8.94 -9.87
C GLU A 79 19.61 -7.68 -10.74
N MET A 80 19.06 -7.76 -11.97
CA MET A 80 19.08 -6.63 -12.91
C MET A 80 18.14 -5.53 -12.45
N GLU A 81 18.58 -4.27 -12.56
CA GLU A 81 17.72 -3.12 -12.29
C GLU A 81 16.59 -3.03 -13.31
N ALA A 82 15.38 -2.75 -12.84
CA ALA A 82 14.19 -2.70 -13.71
C ALA A 82 14.31 -1.68 -14.85
N PHE A 83 15.03 -0.58 -14.62
CA PHE A 83 15.29 0.41 -15.68
C PHE A 83 16.13 -0.17 -16.79
N ASP A 84 17.26 -0.78 -16.47
CA ASP A 84 18.19 -1.33 -17.44
C ASP A 84 17.55 -2.48 -18.22
N PHE A 85 16.79 -3.33 -17.51
CA PHE A 85 16.03 -4.40 -18.14
C PHE A 85 15.02 -3.86 -19.17
N CYS A 86 14.20 -2.90 -18.77
CA CYS A 86 13.22 -2.27 -19.66
C CYS A 86 13.88 -1.57 -20.84
N TYR A 87 14.98 -0.86 -20.61
CA TYR A 87 15.71 -0.18 -21.66
C TYR A 87 16.25 -1.15 -22.70
N GLU A 88 16.89 -2.25 -22.28
CA GLU A 88 17.39 -3.27 -23.20
C GLU A 88 16.26 -3.97 -23.96
N VAL A 89 15.15 -4.31 -23.28
CA VAL A 89 13.97 -4.91 -23.94
C VAL A 89 13.40 -3.95 -24.97
N PHE A 90 13.23 -2.68 -24.60
CA PHE A 90 12.68 -1.64 -25.48
C PHE A 90 13.52 -1.49 -26.77
N GLN A 91 14.84 -1.41 -26.63
CA GLN A 91 15.77 -1.29 -27.76
C GLN A 91 15.81 -2.56 -28.61
N ARG A 92 15.90 -3.71 -27.95
CA ARG A 92 16.01 -5.01 -28.64
C ARG A 92 14.76 -5.37 -29.46
N TRP A 93 13.58 -5.07 -28.91
CA TRP A 93 12.33 -5.34 -29.63
C TRP A 93 11.94 -4.23 -30.60
N GLY A 94 12.58 -3.06 -30.49
CA GLY A 94 12.31 -1.90 -31.32
C GLY A 94 10.89 -1.36 -31.12
N ILE A 95 10.45 -1.26 -29.86
CA ILE A 95 9.08 -0.84 -29.51
C ILE A 95 8.84 0.57 -30.04
N GLY A 96 7.77 0.74 -30.81
CA GLY A 96 7.39 2.01 -31.42
C GLY A 96 7.69 2.08 -32.92
N LYS A 97 7.11 3.08 -33.61
CA LYS A 97 7.26 3.25 -35.04
C LYS A 97 8.61 3.86 -35.35
N LYS A 98 9.32 3.25 -36.34
CA LYS A 98 10.61 3.73 -36.79
C LYS A 98 10.54 5.20 -37.24
N GLY A 99 11.44 6.02 -36.70
CA GLY A 99 11.51 7.47 -37.01
C GLY A 99 10.48 8.33 -36.26
N LYS A 100 9.41 7.73 -35.69
CA LYS A 100 8.44 8.43 -34.81
C LYS A 100 8.72 8.21 -33.35
N ASN A 101 9.32 7.08 -32.98
CA ASN A 101 9.64 6.70 -31.58
C ASN A 101 8.44 6.76 -30.63
N THR A 102 7.25 6.32 -31.10
CA THR A 102 5.99 6.34 -30.39
C THR A 102 5.73 5.05 -29.64
N GLY A 103 6.76 4.49 -29.00
CA GLY A 103 6.67 3.26 -28.22
C GLY A 103 6.36 3.53 -26.76
N VAL A 104 5.63 2.61 -26.14
CA VAL A 104 5.38 2.57 -24.69
C VAL A 104 5.57 1.13 -24.22
N LEU A 105 6.36 0.93 -23.17
CA LEU A 105 6.52 -0.35 -22.49
C LEU A 105 5.94 -0.24 -21.09
N LEU A 106 4.91 -1.03 -20.81
CA LEU A 106 4.35 -1.23 -19.47
C LEU A 106 4.91 -2.53 -18.90
N PHE A 107 5.70 -2.43 -17.85
CA PHE A 107 6.49 -3.54 -17.30
C PHE A 107 6.18 -3.79 -15.83
N LEU A 108 6.07 -5.08 -15.46
CA LEU A 108 5.90 -5.57 -14.08
C LEU A 108 6.87 -6.71 -13.79
N ALA A 109 7.62 -6.62 -12.69
CA ALA A 109 8.38 -7.72 -12.10
C ALA A 109 7.89 -7.96 -10.67
N VAL A 110 7.30 -9.14 -10.42
CA VAL A 110 6.61 -9.44 -9.16
C VAL A 110 7.57 -9.63 -8.00
N GLU A 111 8.65 -10.38 -8.19
CA GLU A 111 9.62 -10.71 -7.11
C GLU A 111 10.31 -9.46 -6.57
N SER A 112 10.79 -8.58 -7.46
CA SER A 112 11.43 -7.32 -7.07
C SER A 112 10.43 -6.21 -6.73
N ARG A 113 9.12 -6.46 -6.96
CA ARG A 113 8.02 -5.49 -6.78
C ARG A 113 8.22 -4.23 -7.61
N ASP A 114 8.76 -4.35 -8.80
CA ASP A 114 9.01 -3.24 -9.69
C ASP A 114 7.91 -3.10 -10.74
N ILE A 115 7.40 -1.88 -10.86
CA ILE A 115 6.50 -1.44 -11.92
C ILE A 115 7.15 -0.29 -12.69
N ARG A 116 7.05 -0.30 -14.02
CA ARG A 116 7.63 0.75 -14.85
C ARG A 116 6.80 1.01 -16.10
N ILE A 117 6.68 2.28 -16.46
CA ILE A 117 6.24 2.73 -17.77
C ILE A 117 7.45 3.41 -18.41
N MET A 118 7.90 2.90 -19.54
CA MET A 118 8.99 3.49 -20.33
C MET A 118 8.46 3.99 -21.65
N THR A 119 8.84 5.20 -22.05
CA THR A 119 8.35 5.89 -23.24
C THR A 119 9.46 6.14 -24.25
N GLY A 120 9.13 6.08 -25.52
CA GLY A 120 10.00 6.55 -26.59
C GLY A 120 9.90 8.05 -26.77
N GLY A 121 10.96 8.70 -27.28
CA GLY A 121 11.04 10.17 -27.35
C GLY A 121 9.92 10.85 -28.15
N GLY A 122 9.22 10.13 -29.04
CA GLY A 122 8.11 10.69 -29.81
C GLY A 122 6.79 10.81 -29.05
N ILE A 123 6.67 10.18 -27.87
CA ILE A 123 5.45 10.22 -27.04
C ILE A 123 5.64 10.99 -25.74
N GLU A 124 6.87 11.38 -25.39
CA GLU A 124 7.18 12.10 -24.15
C GLU A 124 6.43 13.42 -24.00
N GLY A 125 5.99 14.04 -25.09
CA GLY A 125 5.16 15.25 -25.04
C GLY A 125 3.74 15.01 -24.51
N ILE A 126 3.26 13.76 -24.53
CA ILE A 126 1.92 13.34 -24.08
C ILE A 126 2.06 12.51 -22.80
N LEU A 127 2.87 11.46 -22.84
CA LEU A 127 3.20 10.62 -21.69
C LEU A 127 4.53 11.07 -21.07
N THR A 128 4.51 12.21 -20.38
CA THR A 128 5.68 12.71 -19.65
C THR A 128 5.98 11.81 -18.46
N ASP A 129 7.19 11.91 -17.89
CA ASP A 129 7.57 11.18 -16.66
C ASP A 129 6.59 11.44 -15.50
N ALA A 130 6.11 12.69 -15.39
CA ALA A 130 5.14 13.06 -14.36
C ALA A 130 3.79 12.35 -14.56
N VAL A 131 3.31 12.28 -15.81
CA VAL A 131 2.08 11.57 -16.18
C VAL A 131 2.24 10.07 -15.97
N CYS A 132 3.35 9.47 -16.38
CA CYS A 132 3.64 8.06 -16.12
C CYS A 132 3.68 7.75 -14.63
N ASN A 133 4.31 8.61 -13.83
CA ASN A 133 4.30 8.45 -12.37
C ASN A 133 2.89 8.58 -11.79
N GLU A 134 2.07 9.50 -12.28
CA GLU A 134 0.68 9.65 -11.84
C GLU A 134 -0.15 8.40 -12.14
N ILE A 135 -0.02 7.80 -13.33
CA ILE A 135 -0.66 6.53 -13.70
C ILE A 135 -0.27 5.44 -12.69
N ILE A 136 1.03 5.29 -12.42
CA ILE A 136 1.51 4.28 -11.48
C ILE A 136 0.92 4.52 -10.08
N GLN A 137 1.07 5.72 -9.54
CA GLN A 137 0.70 6.01 -8.15
C GLN A 137 -0.81 5.99 -7.91
N LYS A 138 -1.60 6.58 -8.81
CA LYS A 138 -3.05 6.71 -8.60
C LYS A 138 -3.85 5.51 -9.09
N THR A 139 -3.33 4.79 -10.11
CA THR A 139 -4.12 3.76 -10.78
C THR A 139 -3.61 2.35 -10.47
N MET A 140 -2.27 2.14 -10.41
CA MET A 140 -1.70 0.81 -10.38
C MET A 140 -1.26 0.36 -8.98
N ILE A 141 -0.76 1.24 -8.12
CA ILE A 141 -0.19 0.87 -6.82
C ILE A 141 -1.21 0.17 -5.91
N SER A 142 -2.48 0.61 -5.89
CA SER A 142 -3.51 0.00 -5.04
C SER A 142 -3.75 -1.48 -5.39
N PRO A 143 -4.09 -1.85 -6.64
CA PRO A 143 -4.24 -3.26 -7.00
C PRO A 143 -2.92 -4.06 -6.89
N LEU A 144 -1.75 -3.46 -7.19
CA LEU A 144 -0.45 -4.15 -7.04
C LEU A 144 -0.18 -4.56 -5.59
N ARG A 145 -0.50 -3.70 -4.62
CA ARG A 145 -0.36 -4.02 -3.18
C ARG A 145 -1.26 -5.16 -2.73
N ASN A 146 -2.40 -5.33 -3.38
CA ASN A 146 -3.35 -6.42 -3.15
C ASN A 146 -3.01 -7.70 -3.94
N ALA A 147 -1.89 -7.72 -4.67
CA ALA A 147 -1.49 -8.77 -5.59
C ALA A 147 -2.49 -9.00 -6.76
N ASP A 148 -3.32 -8.00 -7.07
CA ASP A 148 -4.22 -8.01 -8.22
C ASP A 148 -3.48 -7.52 -9.47
N TYR A 149 -2.47 -8.28 -9.89
CA TYR A 149 -1.56 -7.90 -10.99
C TYR A 149 -2.29 -7.72 -12.32
N SER A 150 -3.28 -8.56 -12.58
CA SER A 150 -4.11 -8.48 -13.79
C SER A 150 -4.83 -7.14 -13.88
N ASP A 151 -5.49 -6.72 -12.80
CA ASP A 151 -6.20 -5.45 -12.72
C ASP A 151 -5.24 -4.26 -12.84
N ALA A 152 -4.11 -4.32 -12.14
CA ALA A 152 -3.11 -3.27 -12.20
C ALA A 152 -2.63 -3.02 -13.64
N MET A 153 -2.32 -4.09 -14.37
CA MET A 153 -1.85 -3.98 -15.76
C MET A 153 -2.96 -3.51 -16.69
N ALA A 154 -4.20 -4.01 -16.52
CA ALA A 154 -5.34 -3.58 -17.32
C ALA A 154 -5.68 -2.10 -17.10
N LEU A 155 -5.76 -1.64 -15.85
CA LEU A 155 -6.05 -0.24 -15.51
C LEU A 155 -4.94 0.72 -15.96
N GLY A 156 -3.67 0.33 -15.78
CA GLY A 156 -2.53 1.11 -16.27
C GLY A 156 -2.54 1.28 -17.78
N ALA A 157 -2.77 0.20 -18.50
CA ALA A 157 -2.87 0.22 -19.97
C ALA A 157 -4.09 1.05 -20.43
N LEU A 158 -5.23 0.91 -19.76
CA LEU A 158 -6.43 1.70 -20.07
C LEU A 158 -6.17 3.20 -19.88
N ARG A 159 -5.49 3.59 -18.81
CA ARG A 159 -5.16 4.99 -18.58
C ARG A 159 -4.17 5.55 -19.59
N ILE A 160 -3.19 4.75 -20.01
CA ILE A 160 -2.29 5.10 -21.12
C ILE A 160 -3.09 5.33 -22.41
N TYR A 161 -4.04 4.44 -22.72
CA TYR A 161 -4.90 4.56 -23.88
C TYR A 161 -5.70 5.89 -23.86
N GLU A 162 -6.37 6.19 -22.75
CA GLU A 162 -7.19 7.40 -22.61
C GLU A 162 -6.37 8.68 -22.80
N ILE A 163 -5.16 8.72 -22.24
CA ILE A 163 -4.28 9.89 -22.38
C ILE A 163 -3.76 10.03 -23.81
N CYS A 164 -3.38 8.94 -24.48
CA CYS A 164 -2.85 8.97 -25.83
C CYS A 164 -3.93 9.30 -26.88
N THR A 165 -5.19 8.96 -26.62
CA THR A 165 -6.31 9.24 -27.52
C THR A 165 -7.06 10.54 -27.20
N ASP A 166 -6.68 11.24 -26.10
CA ASP A 166 -7.38 12.40 -25.56
C ASP A 166 -8.89 12.14 -25.39
N GLY A 167 -9.23 10.92 -24.95
CA GLY A 167 -10.62 10.50 -24.83
C GLY A 167 -10.80 9.22 -24.02
N ALA A 168 -12.04 9.02 -23.55
CA ALA A 168 -12.39 7.78 -22.86
C ALA A 168 -12.28 6.57 -23.79
N ALA A 169 -11.80 5.45 -23.25
CA ALA A 169 -11.80 4.19 -23.98
C ALA A 169 -13.23 3.79 -24.39
N PRO A 170 -13.41 3.18 -25.58
CA PRO A 170 -14.70 2.69 -26.00
C PRO A 170 -15.34 1.76 -24.97
N GLU A 171 -16.67 1.88 -24.79
CA GLU A 171 -17.39 1.12 -23.77
C GLU A 171 -17.22 -0.40 -23.96
N GLU A 172 -17.09 -0.87 -25.20
CA GLU A 172 -16.79 -2.28 -25.49
C GLU A 172 -15.49 -2.77 -24.86
N LEU A 173 -14.43 -1.91 -24.86
CA LEU A 173 -13.18 -2.22 -24.20
C LEU A 173 -13.29 -2.21 -22.70
N ARG A 174 -14.02 -1.25 -22.14
CA ARG A 174 -14.26 -1.15 -20.70
C ARG A 174 -15.00 -2.35 -20.14
N GLN A 175 -15.95 -2.87 -20.88
CA GLN A 175 -16.73 -4.08 -20.50
C GLN A 175 -15.93 -5.38 -20.60
N MET A 176 -14.84 -5.41 -21.37
CA MET A 176 -13.99 -6.60 -21.49
C MET A 176 -13.13 -6.86 -20.24
N THR A 177 -12.86 -5.85 -19.43
CA THR A 177 -12.08 -6.00 -18.21
C THR A 177 -12.95 -5.95 -16.96
N SER A 178 -12.71 -6.87 -16.04
CA SER A 178 -13.32 -6.85 -14.71
C SER A 178 -12.72 -5.77 -13.80
N ALA A 179 -11.54 -5.29 -14.14
CA ALA A 179 -10.80 -4.28 -13.39
C ALA A 179 -11.56 -2.96 -13.30
N THR A 180 -12.16 -2.50 -14.40
CA THR A 180 -12.92 -1.25 -14.46
C THR A 180 -14.08 -1.26 -13.46
N ASN A 181 -14.84 -2.35 -13.41
CA ASN A 181 -15.99 -2.47 -12.48
C ASN A 181 -15.54 -2.49 -11.02
N ARG A 182 -14.42 -3.16 -10.70
CA ARG A 182 -13.86 -3.18 -9.34
C ARG A 182 -13.30 -1.82 -8.92
N TYR A 183 -12.66 -1.11 -9.82
CA TYR A 183 -12.10 0.22 -9.56
C TYR A 183 -13.19 1.27 -9.30
N HIS A 184 -14.26 1.30 -10.10
CA HIS A 184 -15.41 2.19 -9.83
C HIS A 184 -16.06 1.93 -8.47
N TYR A 185 -16.16 0.65 -8.07
CA TYR A 185 -16.72 0.30 -6.76
C TYR A 185 -15.80 0.72 -5.60
N ALA A 186 -14.47 0.70 -5.80
CA ALA A 186 -13.51 1.13 -4.79
C ALA A 186 -13.48 2.67 -4.63
N ASP A 187 -13.65 3.42 -5.72
CA ASP A 187 -13.68 4.89 -5.70
C ASP A 187 -14.96 5.41 -5.00
N GLU A 188 -16.10 4.75 -5.21
CA GLU A 188 -17.34 5.06 -4.48
C GLU A 188 -17.26 4.73 -2.98
N SER A 189 -16.37 3.82 -2.56
CA SER A 189 -16.19 3.47 -1.14
C SER A 189 -15.33 4.48 -0.36
N GLU A 190 -14.47 5.25 -1.02
CA GLU A 190 -13.69 6.29 -0.36
C GLU A 190 -14.55 7.50 0.08
N GLU A 191 -15.68 7.78 -0.56
CA GLU A 191 -16.58 8.85 -0.10
C GLU A 191 -17.23 8.58 1.26
N ASN A 192 -17.25 7.34 1.72
CA ASN A 192 -17.83 6.97 3.03
C ASN A 192 -16.80 6.81 4.16
N GLY A 193 -15.52 7.07 3.93
CA GLY A 193 -14.45 6.90 4.94
C GLY A 193 -14.67 7.73 6.22
N TRP A 194 -15.37 8.87 6.15
CA TRP A 194 -15.74 9.66 7.32
C TRP A 194 -16.82 8.98 8.19
N LEU A 195 -17.67 8.15 7.61
CA LEU A 195 -18.65 7.31 8.33
C LEU A 195 -17.95 6.21 9.12
N GLU A 196 -16.96 5.53 8.54
CA GLU A 196 -16.14 4.56 9.25
C GLU A 196 -15.36 5.22 10.39
N LEU A 197 -14.76 6.38 10.15
CA LEU A 197 -14.07 7.14 11.20
C LEU A 197 -15.04 7.51 12.34
N PHE A 198 -16.29 7.85 12.03
CA PHE A 198 -17.32 8.13 13.03
C PHE A 198 -17.67 6.89 13.86
N TYR A 199 -17.77 5.71 13.27
CA TYR A 199 -18.02 4.46 13.97
C TYR A 199 -16.83 4.03 14.83
N PHE A 200 -15.62 4.07 14.30
CA PHE A 200 -14.43 3.58 15.01
C PHE A 200 -13.87 4.56 16.05
N VAL A 201 -14.04 5.86 15.88
CA VAL A 201 -13.51 6.89 16.78
C VAL A 201 -14.62 7.63 17.51
N GLY A 202 -15.67 8.05 16.81
CA GLY A 202 -16.75 8.86 17.37
C GLY A 202 -17.55 8.14 18.44
N ILE A 203 -18.00 6.92 18.19
CA ILE A 203 -18.78 6.13 19.15
C ILE A 203 -17.95 5.77 20.40
N PRO A 204 -16.71 5.24 20.30
CA PRO A 204 -15.86 5.01 21.47
C PRO A 204 -15.57 6.27 22.28
N CYS A 205 -15.33 7.40 21.64
CA CYS A 205 -15.15 8.69 22.33
C CYS A 205 -16.40 9.12 23.09
N LEU A 206 -17.59 8.94 22.50
CA LEU A 206 -18.88 9.23 23.13
C LEU A 206 -19.11 8.32 24.36
N ILE A 207 -18.84 7.03 24.24
CA ILE A 207 -18.92 6.07 25.35
C ILE A 207 -17.91 6.44 26.44
N PHE A 208 -16.68 6.78 26.06
CA PHE A 208 -15.64 7.18 27.02
C PHE A 208 -16.00 8.45 27.79
N THR A 209 -16.51 9.47 27.10
CA THR A 209 -17.00 10.71 27.75
C THR A 209 -18.18 10.44 28.67
N LEU A 210 -19.10 9.55 28.30
CA LEU A 210 -20.22 9.12 29.14
C LEU A 210 -19.72 8.40 30.40
N ILE A 211 -18.76 7.48 30.25
CA ILE A 211 -18.16 6.77 31.41
C ILE A 211 -17.48 7.76 32.35
N ILE A 212 -16.68 8.71 31.81
CA ILE A 212 -16.05 9.75 32.65
C ILE A 212 -17.11 10.58 33.35
N ALA A 213 -18.18 10.99 32.68
CA ALA A 213 -19.28 11.74 33.31
C ALA A 213 -19.96 10.94 34.45
N LEU A 214 -20.16 9.63 34.25
CA LEU A 214 -20.70 8.73 35.29
C LEU A 214 -19.75 8.58 36.48
N LEU A 215 -18.43 8.48 36.20
CA LEU A 215 -17.40 8.36 37.26
C LEU A 215 -17.23 9.65 38.08
N LEU A 216 -17.42 10.82 37.46
CA LEU A 216 -17.33 12.12 38.07
C LEU A 216 -18.63 12.52 38.83
N MET A 217 -19.73 11.76 38.69
CA MET A 217 -20.98 12.05 39.37
C MET A 217 -20.81 11.99 40.91
N PRO A 218 -21.29 12.99 41.63
CA PRO A 218 -21.23 12.99 43.09
C PRO A 218 -21.94 11.76 43.71
N LYS A 219 -21.34 11.16 44.71
CA LYS A 219 -21.91 9.99 45.37
C LYS A 219 -23.21 10.36 46.10
N LYS A 220 -24.14 9.41 46.23
CA LYS A 220 -25.35 9.59 47.04
C LYS A 220 -24.99 9.73 48.50
N CYS A 221 -25.55 10.72 49.15
CA CYS A 221 -25.41 10.90 50.62
C CYS A 221 -26.24 9.85 51.33
N PRO A 222 -25.68 9.07 52.29
CA PRO A 222 -26.43 8.06 53.03
C PRO A 222 -27.52 8.67 53.94
N LYS A 223 -27.38 9.94 54.36
CA LYS A 223 -28.33 10.61 55.24
C LYS A 223 -29.54 11.22 54.54
N CYS A 224 -29.31 11.88 53.35
CA CYS A 224 -30.39 12.60 52.65
C CYS A 224 -30.74 12.03 51.28
N GLY A 225 -30.06 10.99 50.80
CA GLY A 225 -30.31 10.33 49.51
C GLY A 225 -29.92 11.14 48.26
N LYS A 226 -29.61 12.44 48.40
CA LYS A 226 -29.24 13.29 47.24
C LYS A 226 -27.80 13.07 46.79
N ARG A 227 -27.53 13.20 45.46
CA ARG A 227 -26.17 13.12 44.89
C ARG A 227 -25.40 14.42 45.09
N SER A 228 -24.97 14.67 46.33
CA SER A 228 -24.26 15.90 46.73
C SER A 228 -23.08 15.65 47.68
N LEU A 229 -22.67 14.37 47.83
CA LEU A 229 -21.53 13.99 48.65
C LEU A 229 -20.26 14.18 47.86
N ARG A 230 -19.39 15.13 48.26
CA ARG A 230 -18.11 15.43 47.62
C ARG A 230 -16.94 15.18 48.54
N LYS A 231 -15.80 14.74 47.96
CA LYS A 231 -14.55 14.65 48.70
C LYS A 231 -14.06 16.09 48.98
N THR A 232 -13.79 16.37 50.26
CA THR A 232 -13.37 17.70 50.73
C THR A 232 -11.91 17.72 51.13
N ASN A 233 -11.43 16.68 51.78
CA ASN A 233 -10.04 16.60 52.22
C ASN A 233 -9.49 15.18 52.12
N GLU A 234 -8.18 15.08 51.93
CA GLU A 234 -7.43 13.83 51.89
C GLU A 234 -6.15 14.00 52.71
N GLN A 235 -5.97 13.16 53.70
CA GLN A 235 -4.80 13.18 54.59
C GLN A 235 -4.13 11.82 54.55
N ILE A 236 -2.81 11.81 54.32
CA ILE A 236 -1.99 10.61 54.41
C ILE A 236 -1.54 10.47 55.87
N ILE A 237 -1.97 9.40 56.53
CA ILE A 237 -1.56 9.10 57.91
C ILE A 237 -0.16 8.48 57.88
N ASN A 238 0.02 7.46 57.06
CA ASN A 238 1.30 6.79 56.85
C ASN A 238 1.62 6.70 55.37
N ARG A 239 2.84 7.09 54.94
CA ARG A 239 3.29 6.94 53.55
C ARG A 239 3.58 5.48 53.24
N ALA A 240 3.25 5.07 52.04
CA ALA A 240 3.69 3.78 51.53
C ALA A 240 5.21 3.76 51.35
N THR A 241 5.80 2.59 51.53
CA THR A 241 7.22 2.33 51.23
C THR A 241 7.32 1.09 50.36
N THR A 242 8.49 0.75 49.89
CA THR A 242 8.73 -0.48 49.10
C THR A 242 8.40 -1.76 49.89
N ARG A 243 8.38 -1.68 51.24
CA ARG A 243 8.14 -2.84 52.15
C ARG A 243 6.76 -2.83 52.83
N LYS A 244 6.17 -1.66 53.05
CA LYS A 244 4.90 -1.51 53.82
C LYS A 244 3.91 -0.65 53.02
N GLU A 245 2.64 -1.02 53.11
CA GLU A 245 1.54 -0.23 52.59
C GLU A 245 1.33 1.03 53.42
N GLY A 246 0.87 2.10 52.77
CA GLY A 246 0.49 3.34 53.43
C GLY A 246 -0.99 3.34 53.80
N LEU A 247 -1.38 4.26 54.69
CA LEU A 247 -2.75 4.47 55.11
C LEU A 247 -3.11 5.95 54.92
N GLY A 248 -4.26 6.19 54.28
CA GLY A 248 -4.81 7.54 54.13
C GLY A 248 -6.27 7.61 54.56
N VAL A 249 -6.73 8.83 54.87
CA VAL A 249 -8.13 9.14 55.23
C VAL A 249 -8.68 10.16 54.24
N ARG A 250 -9.87 9.87 53.72
CA ARG A 250 -10.64 10.77 52.84
C ARG A 250 -11.88 11.24 53.61
N THR A 251 -12.04 12.56 53.68
CA THR A 251 -13.23 13.18 54.28
C THR A 251 -14.19 13.57 53.18
N TYR A 252 -15.44 13.13 53.32
CA TYR A 252 -16.54 13.46 52.42
C TYR A 252 -17.53 14.37 53.13
N TYR A 253 -18.02 15.38 52.41
CA TYR A 253 -19.01 16.34 52.92
C TYR A 253 -20.18 16.45 51.95
N CYS A 254 -21.40 16.41 52.51
CA CYS A 254 -22.63 16.61 51.78
C CYS A 254 -23.05 18.08 51.80
N LYS A 255 -23.03 18.76 50.63
CA LYS A 255 -23.44 20.17 50.57
C LYS A 255 -24.91 20.42 50.90
N HIS A 256 -25.78 19.40 50.87
CA HIS A 256 -27.21 19.55 51.07
C HIS A 256 -27.62 19.43 52.58
N CYS A 257 -27.06 18.48 53.31
CA CYS A 257 -27.49 18.19 54.66
C CYS A 257 -26.38 18.31 55.71
N GLY A 258 -25.17 18.75 55.33
CA GLY A 258 -24.05 18.91 56.25
C GLY A 258 -23.41 17.60 56.74
N TYR A 259 -23.85 16.43 56.23
CA TYR A 259 -23.32 15.14 56.66
C TYR A 259 -21.84 15.03 56.31
N GLN A 260 -21.03 14.59 57.28
CA GLN A 260 -19.61 14.28 57.10
C GLN A 260 -19.34 12.80 57.36
N GLU A 261 -18.48 12.21 56.53
CA GLU A 261 -18.01 10.82 56.64
C GLU A 261 -16.52 10.76 56.39
N GLN A 262 -15.78 10.01 57.17
CA GLN A 262 -14.37 9.72 56.98
C GLN A 262 -14.20 8.26 56.57
N LYS A 263 -13.47 8.01 55.49
CA LYS A 263 -13.13 6.67 55.02
C LYS A 263 -11.63 6.49 54.95
N THR A 264 -11.14 5.45 55.58
CA THR A 264 -9.75 5.03 55.45
C THR A 264 -9.53 4.28 54.15
N TYR A 265 -8.39 4.43 53.54
CA TYR A 265 -7.98 3.68 52.37
C TYR A 265 -6.50 3.31 52.44
N ILE A 266 -6.16 2.18 51.82
CA ILE A 266 -4.80 1.65 51.79
C ILE A 266 -4.07 2.24 50.56
N ILE A 267 -2.84 2.72 50.75
CA ILE A 267 -1.95 3.17 49.69
C ILE A 267 -1.03 1.99 49.31
N PRO A 268 -1.05 1.50 48.10
CA PRO A 268 -0.21 0.36 47.68
C PRO A 268 1.27 0.64 47.85
N LYS A 269 2.07 -0.41 48.02
CA LYS A 269 3.53 -0.30 48.14
C LYS A 269 4.13 0.38 46.92
N GLU A 270 5.18 1.16 47.11
CA GLU A 270 5.93 1.76 46.01
C GLU A 270 6.71 0.68 45.24
N VAL A 271 6.51 0.61 43.94
CA VAL A 271 7.30 -0.26 43.06
C VAL A 271 8.60 0.48 42.74
N PRO A 272 9.79 -0.12 42.97
CA PRO A 272 11.05 0.54 42.62
C PRO A 272 11.11 0.78 41.12
N THR A 273 11.19 2.05 40.71
CA THR A 273 11.40 2.44 39.30
C THR A 273 12.84 2.14 38.92
N VAL A 274 13.05 1.07 38.14
CA VAL A 274 14.35 0.80 37.52
C VAL A 274 14.57 1.83 36.42
N ILE A 275 15.35 2.85 36.66
CA ILE A 275 15.80 3.79 35.64
C ILE A 275 16.85 3.05 34.82
N ILE A 276 16.46 2.54 33.66
CA ILE A 276 17.41 2.07 32.64
C ILE A 276 18.02 3.31 32.00
N THR A 277 19.19 3.70 32.48
CA THR A 277 20.03 4.69 31.81
C THR A 277 20.63 4.04 30.56
N GLY A 278 19.86 4.01 29.46
CA GLY A 278 20.35 3.69 28.14
C GLY A 278 21.13 4.88 27.59
N GLY A 279 22.44 4.75 27.49
CA GLY A 279 23.31 5.70 26.84
C GLY A 279 22.93 5.84 25.37
N GLY A 280 22.25 6.92 25.00
CA GLY A 280 21.92 7.28 23.63
C GLY A 280 23.13 7.88 22.93
N SER A 281 23.77 7.10 22.07
CA SER A 281 24.74 7.62 21.11
C SER A 281 23.97 8.44 20.06
N ARG A 282 24.21 9.75 20.01
CA ARG A 282 23.74 10.65 18.96
C ARG A 282 24.56 10.39 17.70
N GLY A 283 24.02 9.60 16.75
CA GLY A 283 24.48 9.54 15.37
C GLY A 283 23.91 10.73 14.59
N GLY A 284 24.77 11.65 14.19
CA GLY A 284 24.41 12.78 13.33
C GLY A 284 24.12 12.29 11.91
N PHE A 285 22.95 12.62 11.39
CA PHE A 285 22.64 12.48 9.96
C PHE A 285 23.31 13.63 9.20
N GLY A 286 24.44 13.33 8.55
CA GLY A 286 25.05 14.19 7.56
C GLY A 286 24.20 14.16 6.27
N GLY A 287 23.64 15.30 5.89
CA GLY A 287 23.00 15.51 4.60
C GLY A 287 24.03 15.42 3.49
N GLY A 288 24.00 14.36 2.69
CA GLY A 288 24.72 14.24 1.43
C GLY A 288 23.91 14.90 0.32
N SER A 289 24.39 16.06 -0.13
CA SER A 289 23.93 16.72 -1.35
C SER A 289 24.41 15.90 -2.55
N PHE A 290 23.49 15.22 -3.23
CA PHE A 290 23.76 14.59 -4.53
C PHE A 290 23.56 15.63 -5.65
N GLY A 291 24.60 16.38 -5.93
CA GLY A 291 24.75 17.08 -7.18
C GLY A 291 25.23 16.10 -8.26
N GLY A 292 24.32 15.49 -8.98
CA GLY A 292 24.58 14.71 -10.19
C GLY A 292 24.19 15.54 -11.41
N GLY A 293 25.16 16.16 -12.08
CA GLY A 293 24.96 16.76 -13.38
C GLY A 293 24.82 15.66 -14.44
N PHE A 294 23.68 15.64 -15.12
CA PHE A 294 23.49 14.79 -16.29
C PHE A 294 24.21 15.43 -17.50
N GLY A 295 25.22 14.71 -17.99
CA GLY A 295 25.86 15.04 -19.27
C GLY A 295 24.95 14.62 -20.42
N GLY A 296 24.65 15.55 -21.35
CA GLY A 296 23.76 15.34 -22.46
C GLY A 296 24.26 14.25 -23.42
N GLY A 297 23.51 13.16 -23.44
CA GLY A 297 23.46 12.18 -24.50
C GLY A 297 22.00 12.01 -24.89
N SER A 298 21.70 11.89 -26.18
CA SER A 298 20.35 11.66 -26.69
C SER A 298 19.80 10.35 -26.11
N THR A 299 19.09 10.43 -25.03
CA THR A 299 18.51 9.28 -24.35
C THR A 299 17.08 9.11 -24.79
N PHE A 300 16.83 8.03 -25.48
CA PHE A 300 15.55 7.38 -25.51
C PHE A 300 15.25 6.91 -24.08
N GLY A 301 14.17 7.34 -23.51
CA GLY A 301 13.69 6.77 -22.28
C GLY A 301 13.31 7.77 -21.23
N GLY A 302 12.32 8.58 -21.52
CA GLY A 302 11.43 9.11 -20.52
C GLY A 302 10.66 7.96 -19.91
N GLY A 303 10.11 8.14 -18.74
CA GLY A 303 9.28 7.16 -18.07
C GLY A 303 9.37 7.28 -16.57
N ALA A 304 8.48 6.59 -15.89
CA ALA A 304 8.49 6.51 -14.44
C ALA A 304 8.49 5.05 -14.00
N GLY A 305 8.98 4.81 -12.80
CA GLY A 305 8.93 3.51 -12.15
C GLY A 305 8.80 3.67 -10.66
N GLY A 306 8.37 2.60 -10.00
CA GLY A 306 8.21 2.58 -8.56
C GLY A 306 8.19 1.15 -8.04
N LYS A 307 8.29 1.04 -6.70
CA LYS A 307 8.07 -0.21 -5.97
C LYS A 307 6.72 -0.15 -5.27
N PHE A 308 6.05 -1.28 -5.16
CA PHE A 308 4.73 -1.40 -4.54
C PHE A 308 4.69 -2.33 -3.32
#